data_9feae93586893e8d54b259ec85b36278
#
_entry.id   9feae93586893e8d54b259ec85b36278
#
_cell.length_a   1.000
_cell.length_b   1.000
_cell.length_c   1.000
_cell.angle_alpha   90.00
_cell.angle_beta   90.00
_cell.angle_gamma   90.00
#
_symmetry.space_group_name_H-M   'P 1'
#
loop_
_entity.id
_entity.type
_entity.pdbx_description
1 polymer ?
#
loop_
_entity_poly.entity_id
_entity_poly.type
_entity_poly.pdbx_seq_one_letter_code
_entity_poly.pdbx_strand_id
1 'polypeptide(L)'
;LKVGDEIEVRPGIVQKDADGKYTVRPIFSRIVSLYAEKNDLMFAVPGGLIGVGTVIDPTLTRADRLVGQVLGLKGKLPEVFIEVSFFLFLCFLLYDKVRRGADSSIMPESLQASKN
;
A
#
# COMPACT_ATOMS: atom_id res chain seq x y z
N LEU A 1 -9.49 3.14 11.20
CA LEU A 1 -9.77 4.56 10.95
C LEU A 1 -11.04 4.98 11.66
N LYS A 2 -11.03 6.16 12.26
CA LYS A 2 -12.17 6.76 12.95
C LYS A 2 -12.46 8.14 12.39
N VAL A 3 -13.67 8.61 12.58
CA VAL A 3 -14.00 10.01 12.29
C VAL A 3 -13.17 10.92 13.21
N GLY A 4 -12.53 11.94 12.62
CA GLY A 4 -11.63 12.86 13.31
C GLY A 4 -10.15 12.50 13.25
N ASP A 5 -9.78 11.30 12.79
CA ASP A 5 -8.38 10.88 12.64
C ASP A 5 -7.65 11.75 11.61
N GLU A 6 -6.40 12.08 11.92
CA GLU A 6 -5.48 12.65 10.93
C GLU A 6 -4.94 11.55 10.03
N ILE A 7 -5.08 11.77 8.74
CA ILE A 7 -4.71 10.81 7.70
C ILE A 7 -3.68 11.38 6.75
N GLU A 8 -2.98 10.48 6.13
CA GLU A 8 -1.99 10.73 5.10
C GLU A 8 -2.30 9.87 3.88
N VAL A 9 -2.17 10.46 2.70
CA VAL A 9 -2.31 9.75 1.42
C VAL A 9 -0.95 9.74 0.73
N ARG A 10 -0.46 8.56 0.41
CA ARG A 10 0.81 8.35 -0.30
C ARG A 10 0.58 7.61 -1.62
N PRO A 11 1.33 7.92 -2.66
CA PRO A 11 2.41 8.89 -2.76
C PRO A 11 1.95 10.36 -2.70
N GLY A 12 0.67 10.66 -2.86
CA GLY A 12 0.13 12.01 -2.89
C GLY A 12 0.30 12.67 -4.26
N ILE A 13 0.79 13.90 -4.27
CA ILE A 13 1.03 14.64 -5.51
C ILE A 13 2.39 14.22 -6.06
N VAL A 14 2.38 13.64 -7.27
CA VAL A 14 3.59 13.25 -8.00
C VAL A 14 3.89 14.29 -9.06
N GLN A 15 5.05 14.89 -9.00
CA GLN A 15 5.56 15.83 -10.00
C GLN A 15 6.83 15.27 -10.63
N LYS A 16 6.97 15.50 -11.93
CA LYS A 16 8.18 15.14 -12.66
C LYS A 16 8.89 16.43 -13.06
N ASP A 17 10.11 16.59 -12.58
CA ASP A 17 10.96 17.71 -12.94
C ASP A 17 11.45 17.61 -14.39
N ALA A 18 11.95 18.73 -14.91
CA ALA A 18 12.51 18.80 -16.28
C ALA A 18 13.66 17.80 -16.49
N ASP A 19 14.39 17.45 -15.43
CA ASP A 19 15.47 16.46 -15.42
C ASP A 19 15.00 15.01 -15.37
N GLY A 20 13.67 14.77 -15.37
CA GLY A 20 13.09 13.44 -15.31
C GLY A 20 13.02 12.84 -13.90
N LYS A 21 13.40 13.60 -12.87
CA LYS A 21 13.30 13.17 -11.47
C LYS A 21 11.87 13.30 -10.95
N TYR A 22 11.40 12.25 -10.29
CA TYR A 22 10.09 12.26 -9.64
C TYR A 22 10.19 12.83 -8.23
N THR A 23 9.34 13.79 -7.92
CA THR A 23 9.15 14.34 -6.59
C THR A 23 7.75 13.98 -6.12
N VAL A 24 7.65 13.41 -4.92
CA VAL A 24 6.39 13.00 -4.30
C VAL A 24 6.10 13.88 -3.10
N ARG A 25 4.86 14.33 -2.98
CA ARG A 25 4.40 15.15 -1.87
C ARG A 25 3.17 14.51 -1.24
N PRO A 26 3.30 13.93 -0.04
CA PRO A 26 2.15 13.35 0.66
C PRO A 26 1.03 14.37 0.89
N ILE A 27 -0.20 13.90 0.85
CA ILE A 27 -1.38 14.72 1.15
C ILE A 27 -1.80 14.40 2.58
N PHE A 28 -1.88 15.43 3.41
CA PHE A 28 -2.38 15.30 4.77
C PHE A 28 -3.81 15.84 4.86
N SER A 29 -4.64 15.14 5.61
CA SER A 29 -6.03 15.51 5.79
C SER A 29 -6.60 14.96 7.10
N ARG A 30 -7.90 15.17 7.30
CA ARG A 30 -8.65 14.61 8.42
C ARG A 30 -9.92 13.95 7.92
N ILE A 31 -10.31 12.85 8.55
CA ILE A 31 -11.57 12.17 8.27
C ILE A 31 -12.72 12.96 8.88
N VAL A 32 -13.67 13.36 8.04
CA VAL A 32 -14.89 14.06 8.45
C VAL A 32 -16.04 13.08 8.57
N SER A 33 -16.13 12.12 7.68
CA SER A 33 -17.19 11.13 7.66
C SER A 33 -16.70 9.80 7.09
N LEU A 34 -17.35 8.73 7.53
CA LEU A 34 -17.15 7.38 7.00
C LEU A 34 -18.51 6.83 6.60
N TYR A 35 -18.57 6.20 5.43
CA TYR A 35 -19.82 5.76 4.84
C TYR A 35 -19.68 4.37 4.23
N ALA A 36 -20.59 3.47 4.55
CA ALA A 36 -20.64 2.15 3.94
C ALA A 36 -22.09 1.72 3.76
N GLU A 37 -22.44 1.24 2.55
CA GLU A 37 -23.76 0.70 2.23
C GLU A 37 -24.93 1.59 2.69
N LYS A 38 -24.83 2.90 2.52
CA LYS A 38 -25.80 3.94 2.94
C LYS A 38 -25.89 4.15 4.47
N ASN A 39 -24.94 3.67 5.23
CA ASN A 39 -24.87 3.90 6.67
C ASN A 39 -23.67 4.77 7.03
N ASP A 40 -23.88 5.71 7.97
CA ASP A 40 -22.82 6.48 8.58
C ASP A 40 -22.07 5.61 9.59
N LEU A 41 -20.74 5.62 9.53
CA LEU A 41 -19.89 4.86 10.42
C LEU A 41 -19.08 5.78 11.33
N MET A 42 -18.92 5.38 12.58
CA MET A 42 -18.02 6.06 13.52
C MET A 42 -16.57 5.58 13.36
N PHE A 43 -16.38 4.37 12.93
CA PHE A 43 -15.07 3.77 12.66
C PHE A 43 -15.15 2.78 11.52
N ALA A 44 -14.02 2.53 10.87
CA ALA A 44 -13.87 1.57 9.79
C ALA A 44 -12.71 0.62 10.06
N VAL A 45 -12.94 -0.65 9.76
CA VAL A 45 -11.94 -1.73 9.80
C VAL A 45 -11.57 -2.15 8.37
N PRO A 46 -10.42 -2.79 8.17
CA PRO A 46 -10.06 -3.33 6.87
C PRO A 46 -11.09 -4.33 6.34
N GLY A 47 -11.40 -4.22 5.05
CA GLY A 47 -12.36 -5.07 4.33
C GLY A 47 -13.58 -4.29 3.85
N GLY A 48 -14.02 -4.56 2.63
CA GLY A 48 -15.15 -3.92 2.00
C GLY A 48 -14.85 -2.56 1.38
N LEU A 49 -15.90 -1.97 0.77
CA LEU A 49 -15.86 -0.65 0.14
C LEU A 49 -16.40 0.40 1.11
N ILE A 50 -15.62 1.43 1.35
CA ILE A 50 -15.96 2.49 2.30
C ILE A 50 -15.79 3.85 1.62
N GLY A 51 -16.79 4.72 1.75
CA GLY A 51 -16.68 6.12 1.40
C GLY A 51 -16.02 6.89 2.56
N VAL A 52 -14.95 7.60 2.27
CA VAL A 52 -14.22 8.41 3.23
C VAL A 52 -14.35 9.89 2.88
N GLY A 53 -15.10 10.62 3.68
CA GLY A 53 -15.18 12.08 3.58
C GLY A 53 -13.98 12.72 4.26
N THR A 54 -13.28 13.60 3.55
CA THR A 54 -12.07 14.26 4.02
C THR A 54 -12.11 15.76 3.75
N VAL A 55 -11.18 16.51 4.35
CA VAL A 55 -10.98 17.95 4.10
C VAL A 55 -10.01 18.20 2.93
N ILE A 56 -9.73 17.20 2.12
CA ILE A 56 -8.88 17.34 0.92
C ILE A 56 -9.58 18.24 -0.10
N ASP A 57 -8.80 19.08 -0.78
CA ASP A 57 -9.30 19.89 -1.88
C ASP A 57 -10.00 18.97 -2.93
N PRO A 58 -11.27 19.24 -3.25
CA PRO A 58 -12.00 18.46 -4.23
C PRO A 58 -11.34 18.37 -5.61
N THR A 59 -10.49 19.32 -5.96
CA THR A 59 -9.75 19.29 -7.24
C THR A 59 -8.75 18.14 -7.31
N LEU A 60 -8.24 17.68 -6.17
CA LEU A 60 -7.30 16.56 -6.08
C LEU A 60 -8.00 15.20 -6.17
N THR A 61 -9.28 15.13 -5.82
CA THR A 61 -10.08 13.89 -5.84
C THR A 61 -10.85 13.67 -7.13
N ARG A 62 -11.01 14.72 -7.95
CA ARG A 62 -11.71 14.65 -9.24
C ARG A 62 -10.94 13.82 -10.27
N ALA A 63 -11.70 13.20 -11.16
CA ALA A 63 -11.17 12.45 -12.31
C ALA A 63 -10.16 11.36 -11.91
N ASP A 64 -10.49 10.62 -10.86
CA ASP A 64 -9.72 9.45 -10.40
C ASP A 64 -8.24 9.72 -10.08
N ARG A 65 -7.90 10.96 -9.78
CA ARG A 65 -6.50 11.35 -9.51
C ARG A 65 -5.88 10.69 -8.29
N LEU A 66 -6.70 10.20 -7.35
CA LEU A 66 -6.25 9.47 -6.16
C LEU A 66 -6.39 7.95 -6.30
N VAL A 67 -6.83 7.44 -7.43
CA VAL A 67 -6.90 6.00 -7.68
C VAL A 67 -5.51 5.38 -7.61
N GLY A 68 -5.41 4.26 -6.93
CA GLY A 68 -4.14 3.55 -6.73
C GLY A 68 -3.27 4.07 -5.59
N GLN A 69 -3.70 5.12 -4.90
CA GLN A 69 -2.99 5.62 -3.73
C GLN A 69 -3.43 4.93 -2.45
N VAL A 70 -2.59 5.00 -1.42
CA VAL A 70 -2.83 4.38 -0.12
C VAL A 70 -3.13 5.46 0.92
N LEU A 71 -4.26 5.31 1.59
CA LEU A 71 -4.68 6.17 2.68
C LEU A 71 -4.49 5.46 4.02
N GLY A 72 -3.88 6.12 4.97
CA GLY A 72 -3.69 5.58 6.31
C GLY A 72 -3.51 6.66 7.36
N LEU A 73 -3.29 6.25 8.60
CA LEU A 73 -3.00 7.17 9.70
C LEU A 73 -1.67 7.88 9.46
N LYS A 74 -1.63 9.15 9.78
CA LYS A 74 -0.43 9.99 9.67
C LYS A 74 0.76 9.35 10.37
N GLY A 75 1.88 9.21 9.65
CA GLY A 75 3.12 8.61 10.14
C GLY A 75 3.11 7.09 10.28
N LYS A 76 2.04 6.40 9.88
CA LYS A 76 1.94 4.94 9.91
C LYS A 76 2.07 4.28 8.55
N LEU A 77 2.14 5.05 7.47
CA LEU A 77 2.32 4.53 6.12
C LEU A 77 3.79 4.25 5.82
N PRO A 78 4.10 3.23 5.00
CA PRO A 78 5.45 2.95 4.55
C PRO A 78 5.97 4.07 3.64
N GLU A 79 7.28 4.08 3.43
CA GLU A 79 7.92 5.00 2.50
C GLU A 79 7.50 4.74 1.05
N VAL A 80 7.60 5.77 0.23
CA VAL A 80 7.31 5.69 -1.21
C VAL A 80 8.59 5.37 -1.95
N PHE A 81 8.60 4.28 -2.69
CA PHE A 81 9.71 3.86 -3.53
C PHE A 81 9.40 4.21 -5.00
N ILE A 82 10.35 4.80 -5.68
CA ILE A 82 10.26 5.12 -7.11
C ILE A 82 10.65 3.89 -7.94
N GLU A 83 11.57 3.10 -7.42
CA GLU A 83 12.10 1.91 -8.08
C GLU A 83 12.23 0.78 -7.06
N VAL A 84 11.71 -0.38 -7.41
CA VAL A 84 11.88 -1.61 -6.63
C VAL A 84 12.77 -2.54 -7.41
N SER A 85 13.94 -2.86 -6.87
CA SER A 85 14.88 -3.75 -7.54
C SER A 85 14.31 -5.17 -7.64
N PHE A 86 14.35 -5.74 -8.85
CA PHE A 86 13.93 -7.13 -9.13
C PHE A 86 14.70 -8.17 -8.30
N PHE A 87 15.86 -7.82 -7.81
CA PHE A 87 16.66 -8.66 -6.93
C PHE A 87 15.94 -9.01 -5.62
N LEU A 88 15.17 -8.07 -5.06
CA LEU A 88 14.39 -8.32 -3.84
C LEU A 88 13.27 -9.34 -4.11
N PHE A 89 12.65 -9.28 -5.27
CA PHE A 89 11.64 -10.24 -5.70
C PHE A 89 12.24 -11.65 -5.89
N LEU A 90 13.43 -11.73 -6.48
CA LEU A 90 14.16 -12.98 -6.64
C LEU A 90 14.57 -13.57 -5.28
N CYS A 91 15.06 -12.74 -4.36
CA CYS A 91 15.38 -13.16 -2.99
C CYS A 91 14.13 -13.65 -2.25
N PHE A 92 12.98 -12.99 -2.42
CA PHE A 92 11.72 -13.42 -1.81
C PHE A 92 11.26 -14.78 -2.38
N LEU A 93 11.35 -14.97 -3.69
CA LEU A 93 11.02 -16.26 -4.33
C LEU A 93 11.98 -17.37 -3.89
N LEU A 94 13.27 -17.06 -3.77
CA LEU A 94 14.27 -18.02 -3.27
C LEU A 94 14.03 -18.35 -1.80
N TYR A 95 13.72 -17.35 -0.98
CA TYR A 95 13.38 -17.56 0.42
C TYR A 95 12.13 -18.42 0.60
N ASP A 96 11.09 -18.15 -0.18
CA ASP A 96 9.85 -18.93 -0.14
C ASP A 96 10.08 -20.37 -0.64
N LYS A 97 10.94 -20.54 -1.64
CA LYS A 97 11.35 -21.85 -2.14
C LYS A 97 12.17 -22.63 -1.10
N VAL A 98 13.11 -21.96 -0.43
CA VAL A 98 13.93 -22.57 0.63
C VAL A 98 13.06 -22.90 1.83
N ARG A 99 12.15 -22.05 2.24
CA ARG A 99 11.22 -22.29 3.33
C ARG A 99 10.31 -23.50 3.05
N ARG A 100 9.79 -23.62 1.84
CA ARG A 100 8.97 -24.76 1.43
C ARG A 100 9.80 -26.03 1.24
N GLY A 101 11.06 -25.90 0.84
CA GLY A 101 11.98 -27.04 0.71
C GLY A 101 12.54 -27.56 2.04
N ALA A 102 12.38 -26.80 3.14
CA ALA A 102 12.72 -27.26 4.49
C ALA A 102 11.66 -28.22 5.07
N ASP A 103 10.45 -28.24 4.48
CA ASP A 103 9.43 -29.22 4.78
C ASP A 103 9.75 -30.49 3.98
N SER A 104 10.21 -31.53 4.65
CA SER A 104 10.75 -32.76 4.05
C SER A 104 9.76 -33.53 3.15
N SER A 105 8.48 -33.18 3.20
CA SER A 105 7.42 -33.75 2.38
C SER A 105 7.27 -33.08 1.00
N ILE A 106 7.97 -31.96 0.73
CA ILE A 106 7.83 -31.15 -0.50
C ILE A 106 9.15 -31.00 -1.26
N MET A 107 10.24 -31.63 -0.82
CA MET A 107 11.51 -31.61 -1.54
C MET A 107 11.42 -32.40 -2.84
N PRO A 108 11.72 -31.78 -4.01
CA PRO A 108 11.84 -32.54 -5.26
C PRO A 108 12.96 -33.57 -5.13
N GLU A 109 12.75 -34.75 -5.70
CA GLU A 109 13.72 -35.87 -5.67
C GLU A 109 15.13 -35.49 -6.13
N SER A 110 15.25 -34.50 -7.04
CA SER A 110 16.53 -33.96 -7.51
C SER A 110 17.37 -33.28 -6.44
N LEU A 111 16.77 -32.81 -5.36
CA LEU A 111 17.45 -32.19 -4.22
C LEU A 111 17.72 -33.19 -3.09
N GLN A 112 17.02 -34.31 -3.04
CA GLN A 112 17.28 -35.41 -2.10
C GLN A 112 18.55 -36.18 -2.45
N ALA A 113 18.86 -36.32 -3.74
CA ALA A 113 20.05 -37.00 -4.22
C ALA A 113 21.38 -36.31 -3.92
N SER A 114 21.33 -35.04 -3.52
CA SER A 114 22.53 -34.21 -3.17
C SER A 114 22.93 -34.31 -1.69
N LYS A 115 22.25 -35.12 -0.87
CA LYS A 115 22.55 -35.28 0.56
C LYS A 115 23.22 -36.59 0.94
N ASN A 116 23.60 -37.40 -0.04
CA ASN A 116 24.43 -38.62 0.17
C ASN A 116 25.88 -38.37 -0.22
#